data_3210e0c4760207f617bab968c3e022fc
#
_entry.id   3210e0c4760207f617bab968c3e022fc
#
_cell.length_a   1.000
_cell.length_b   1.000
_cell.length_c   1.000
_cell.angle_alpha   90.00
_cell.angle_beta   90.00
_cell.angle_gamma   90.00
#
_symmetry.space_group_name_H-M   'P 1'
#
loop_
_entity.id
_entity.type
_entity.pdbx_description
1 polymer ?
#
loop_
_entity_poly.entity_id
_entity_poly.type
_entity_poly.pdbx_seq_one_letter_code
_entity_poly.pdbx_strand_id
1 'polypeptide(L)'
;MLVNAPKYSDLAYWDNIVNQYIQGKHPYILIPNIERQIWDYFKYCLKSQNRYFFQHPLIPVIKASFEKNLYILKKDTELFRARNDNQHTIWKENWRYAEIMSEPKYLERLRNSGYDSTKLDEMCANHSSVLNDPETIRIKDKLDRGFQGYDADGCSAPPSELASAGRCNSEGVAYLYAAQEEHTAVAEIRPYVGDTISIATLHPKRDLRLVNLDYDPSATISGAEFFYHEIQEEFARVNKGQKSDYLITQYITSLVEHSGYSGLCFRSSLVEDGTNYVIFRPNDCEAVSSKICYLKGVQYQYFQFKS
;
A
#
# COMPACT_ATOMS: atom_id res chain seq x y z
N MET A 1 -23.78 37.96 10.92
CA MET A 1 -24.29 37.27 9.72
C MET A 1 -23.30 36.16 9.36
N LEU A 2 -23.72 34.89 9.46
CA LEU A 2 -22.94 33.79 8.93
C LEU A 2 -22.97 33.94 7.41
N VAL A 3 -21.86 34.31 6.81
CA VAL A 3 -21.73 34.36 5.36
C VAL A 3 -21.65 32.90 4.91
N ASN A 4 -22.59 32.41 4.12
CA ASN A 4 -22.46 31.13 3.46
C ASN A 4 -21.19 31.17 2.60
N ALA A 5 -20.19 30.36 2.98
CA ALA A 5 -18.97 30.29 2.20
C ALA A 5 -19.32 29.87 0.75
N PRO A 6 -18.69 30.49 -0.27
CA PRO A 6 -18.93 30.13 -1.65
C PRO A 6 -18.48 28.67 -1.90
N LYS A 7 -18.99 28.08 -3.00
CA LYS A 7 -18.58 26.72 -3.41
C LYS A 7 -17.07 26.69 -3.68
N TYR A 8 -16.43 25.55 -3.46
CA TYR A 8 -14.99 25.37 -3.73
C TYR A 8 -14.57 25.59 -5.20
N SER A 9 -15.54 25.69 -6.11
CA SER A 9 -15.30 26.08 -7.50
C SER A 9 -14.87 27.54 -7.69
N ASP A 10 -15.09 28.42 -6.69
CA ASP A 10 -14.51 29.79 -6.68
C ASP A 10 -13.08 29.76 -6.15
N LEU A 11 -12.14 29.36 -7.03
CA LEU A 11 -10.74 29.18 -6.67
C LEU A 11 -10.09 30.47 -6.18
N ALA A 12 -10.37 31.61 -6.83
CA ALA A 12 -9.78 32.90 -6.45
C ALA A 12 -10.17 33.34 -5.04
N TYR A 13 -11.42 33.12 -4.66
CA TYR A 13 -11.90 33.40 -3.31
C TYR A 13 -11.17 32.52 -2.28
N TRP A 14 -11.13 31.21 -2.51
CA TRP A 14 -10.52 30.27 -1.56
C TRP A 14 -9.01 30.41 -1.48
N ASP A 15 -8.31 30.65 -2.60
CA ASP A 15 -6.87 30.91 -2.59
C ASP A 15 -6.54 32.17 -1.77
N ASN A 16 -7.37 33.23 -1.88
CA ASN A 16 -7.22 34.42 -1.06
C ASN A 16 -7.44 34.12 0.44
N ILE A 17 -8.45 33.35 0.80
CA ILE A 17 -8.71 32.92 2.19
C ILE A 17 -7.51 32.14 2.74
N VAL A 18 -7.00 31.16 1.99
CA VAL A 18 -5.84 30.35 2.41
C VAL A 18 -4.61 31.24 2.62
N ASN A 19 -4.33 32.17 1.68
CA ASN A 19 -3.20 33.07 1.80
C ASN A 19 -3.32 34.01 3.02
N GLN A 20 -4.51 34.54 3.30
CA GLN A 20 -4.75 35.36 4.48
C GLN A 20 -4.57 34.56 5.76
N TYR A 21 -5.09 33.33 5.80
CA TYR A 21 -4.92 32.41 6.92
C TYR A 21 -3.44 32.16 7.22
N ILE A 22 -2.65 31.81 6.21
CA ILE A 22 -1.21 31.51 6.35
C ILE A 22 -0.43 32.75 6.83
N GLN A 23 -0.84 33.95 6.41
CA GLN A 23 -0.23 35.22 6.83
C GLN A 23 -0.65 35.69 8.24
N GLY A 24 -1.50 34.94 8.94
CA GLY A 24 -2.04 35.34 10.24
C GLY A 24 -2.98 36.56 10.18
N LYS A 25 -3.48 36.89 9.00
CA LYS A 25 -4.47 37.94 8.81
C LYS A 25 -5.87 37.39 9.07
N HIS A 26 -6.65 38.04 9.95
CA HIS A 26 -7.89 37.51 10.52
C HIS A 26 -9.22 37.96 9.87
N PRO A 27 -9.48 37.86 8.56
CA PRO A 27 -10.84 38.03 8.06
C PRO A 27 -11.70 36.76 8.29
N TYR A 28 -11.11 35.67 8.70
CA TYR A 28 -11.71 34.34 8.89
C TYR A 28 -12.38 34.11 10.25
N ILE A 29 -12.32 35.05 11.19
CA ILE A 29 -13.07 35.00 12.46
C ILE A 29 -14.57 34.71 12.22
N LEU A 30 -15.07 34.97 11.02
CA LEU A 30 -16.46 34.75 10.64
C LEU A 30 -16.74 33.42 9.94
N ILE A 31 -15.69 32.60 9.65
CA ILE A 31 -15.83 31.31 8.98
C ILE A 31 -15.66 30.20 10.04
N PRO A 32 -16.73 29.51 10.42
CA PRO A 32 -16.62 28.42 11.39
C PRO A 32 -15.74 27.29 10.84
N ASN A 33 -14.88 26.71 11.70
CA ASN A 33 -14.01 25.59 11.34
C ASN A 33 -13.18 25.87 10.07
N ILE A 34 -12.56 27.03 10.01
CA ILE A 34 -11.84 27.52 8.83
C ILE A 34 -10.77 26.53 8.35
N GLU A 35 -10.02 25.91 9.27
CA GLU A 35 -8.98 24.92 8.94
C GLU A 35 -9.58 23.72 8.20
N ARG A 36 -10.73 23.23 8.65
CA ARG A 36 -11.45 22.14 7.98
C ARG A 36 -11.89 22.55 6.58
N GLN A 37 -12.41 23.74 6.41
CA GLN A 37 -12.83 24.24 5.10
C GLN A 37 -11.64 24.43 4.14
N ILE A 38 -10.51 24.92 4.64
CA ILE A 38 -9.27 25.03 3.86
C ILE A 38 -8.78 23.64 3.45
N TRP A 39 -8.83 22.66 4.34
CA TRP A 39 -8.46 21.29 4.03
C TRP A 39 -9.38 20.65 2.99
N ASP A 40 -10.68 20.85 3.12
CA ASP A 40 -11.66 20.35 2.15
C ASP A 40 -11.50 21.03 0.78
N TYR A 41 -11.16 22.33 0.76
CA TYR A 41 -10.80 23.04 -0.46
C TYR A 41 -9.53 22.46 -1.11
N PHE A 42 -8.49 22.21 -0.33
CA PHE A 42 -7.27 21.55 -0.82
C PHE A 42 -7.59 20.19 -1.47
N LYS A 43 -8.39 19.36 -0.80
CA LYS A 43 -8.83 18.06 -1.34
C LYS A 43 -9.66 18.22 -2.63
N TYR A 44 -10.53 19.21 -2.68
CA TYR A 44 -11.30 19.53 -3.88
C TYR A 44 -10.38 19.91 -5.05
N CYS A 45 -9.44 20.81 -4.85
CA CYS A 45 -8.48 21.23 -5.87
C CYS A 45 -7.64 20.06 -6.38
N LEU A 46 -7.15 19.23 -5.48
CA LEU A 46 -6.35 18.05 -5.85
C LEU A 46 -7.14 17.04 -6.70
N LYS A 47 -8.46 16.91 -6.48
CA LYS A 47 -9.34 16.03 -7.26
C LYS A 47 -9.76 16.62 -8.60
N SER A 48 -9.88 17.94 -8.70
CA SER A 48 -10.44 18.64 -9.88
C SER A 48 -9.37 19.20 -10.82
N GLN A 49 -8.11 19.29 -10.39
CA GLN A 49 -7.01 19.85 -11.17
C GLN A 49 -5.99 18.78 -11.59
N ASN A 50 -5.12 19.14 -12.54
CA ASN A 50 -4.01 18.28 -12.93
C ASN A 50 -2.97 18.20 -11.82
N ARG A 51 -2.87 17.05 -11.15
CA ARG A 51 -1.98 16.80 -10.01
C ARG A 51 -0.49 17.01 -10.32
N TYR A 52 -0.05 16.87 -11.56
CA TYR A 52 1.36 17.04 -11.95
C TYR A 52 1.80 18.51 -11.94
N PHE A 53 0.86 19.42 -12.13
CA PHE A 53 1.10 20.86 -12.12
C PHE A 53 0.33 21.57 -11.00
N PHE A 54 -0.12 20.78 -10.02
CA PHE A 54 -0.93 21.29 -8.92
C PHE A 54 -0.13 22.26 -8.06
N GLN A 55 -0.64 23.46 -7.93
CA GLN A 55 -0.12 24.50 -7.05
C GLN A 55 -1.24 24.93 -6.09
N HIS A 56 -0.91 25.03 -4.82
CA HIS A 56 -1.85 25.44 -3.80
C HIS A 56 -1.10 26.14 -2.67
N PRO A 57 -1.62 27.26 -2.11
CA PRO A 57 -0.94 28.01 -1.05
C PRO A 57 -0.62 27.18 0.20
N LEU A 58 -1.34 26.11 0.46
CA LEU A 58 -1.11 25.23 1.60
C LEU A 58 0.14 24.34 1.46
N ILE A 59 0.64 24.12 0.24
CA ILE A 59 1.79 23.21 0.00
C ILE A 59 3.05 23.60 0.79
N PRO A 60 3.46 24.90 0.83
CA PRO A 60 4.60 25.31 1.64
C PRO A 60 4.43 25.02 3.14
N VAL A 61 3.20 25.18 3.67
CA VAL A 61 2.88 24.89 5.08
C VAL A 61 3.02 23.39 5.36
N ILE A 62 2.48 22.55 4.48
CA ILE A 62 2.62 21.10 4.55
C ILE A 62 4.09 20.70 4.53
N LYS A 63 4.88 21.21 3.59
CA LYS A 63 6.32 20.91 3.49
C LYS A 63 7.11 21.35 4.73
N ALA A 64 6.77 22.51 5.30
CA ALA A 64 7.42 23.00 6.53
C ALA A 64 7.15 22.08 7.74
N SER A 65 6.03 21.34 7.75
CA SER A 65 5.74 20.38 8.83
C SER A 65 6.61 19.12 8.75
N PHE A 66 7.14 18.76 7.58
CA PHE A 66 7.96 17.55 7.42
C PHE A 66 9.26 17.58 8.23
N GLU A 67 9.94 18.72 8.28
CA GLU A 67 11.18 18.88 9.05
C GLU A 67 10.94 18.81 10.57
N LYS A 68 9.80 19.32 11.03
CA LYS A 68 9.39 19.22 12.44
C LYS A 68 9.11 17.79 12.87
N ASN A 69 8.71 16.95 11.91
CA ASN A 69 8.33 15.56 12.13
C ASN A 69 9.35 14.59 11.49
N LEU A 70 10.60 15.01 11.43
CA LEU A 70 11.71 14.18 10.97
C LEU A 70 11.91 12.98 11.90
N TYR A 71 11.92 11.78 11.32
CA TYR A 71 12.29 10.53 11.99
C TYR A 71 13.51 9.93 11.31
N ILE A 72 14.52 9.53 12.09
CA ILE A 72 15.69 8.84 11.57
C ILE A 72 15.57 7.35 11.83
N LEU A 73 15.25 6.62 10.78
CA LEU A 73 15.32 5.17 10.80
C LEU A 73 16.79 4.76 10.72
N LYS A 74 17.27 4.15 11.80
CA LYS A 74 18.68 3.80 11.94
C LYS A 74 19.06 2.64 11.04
N LYS A 75 20.32 2.66 10.59
CA LYS A 75 20.95 1.52 9.95
C LYS A 75 20.76 0.26 10.80
N ASP A 76 20.60 -0.88 10.16
CA ASP A 76 20.45 -2.21 10.78
C ASP A 76 19.22 -2.35 11.71
N THR A 77 18.26 -1.41 11.69
CA THR A 77 16.96 -1.59 12.35
C THR A 77 16.20 -2.73 11.67
N GLU A 78 15.68 -3.66 12.46
CA GLU A 78 14.85 -4.74 11.93
C GLU A 78 13.50 -4.21 11.48
N LEU A 79 13.15 -4.48 10.21
CA LEU A 79 11.86 -4.25 9.62
C LEU A 79 11.35 -5.56 9.04
N PHE A 80 10.03 -5.71 8.96
CA PHE A 80 9.39 -6.93 8.52
C PHE A 80 8.51 -6.68 7.30
N ARG A 81 8.53 -7.62 6.37
CA ARG A 81 7.64 -7.63 5.21
C ARG A 81 7.05 -9.01 5.00
N ALA A 82 5.74 -9.08 4.90
CA ALA A 82 5.04 -10.33 4.60
C ALA A 82 4.59 -10.37 3.13
N ARG A 83 4.56 -11.58 2.57
CA ARG A 83 3.94 -11.90 1.28
C ARG A 83 3.10 -13.15 1.41
N ASN A 84 1.95 -13.14 0.75
CA ASN A 84 1.10 -14.30 0.67
C ASN A 84 1.59 -15.21 -0.47
N ASP A 85 1.77 -16.50 -0.17
CA ASP A 85 2.27 -17.50 -1.09
C ASP A 85 1.16 -18.20 -1.88
N ASN A 86 -0.08 -17.78 -1.76
CA ASN A 86 -1.25 -18.43 -2.39
C ASN A 86 -1.10 -18.59 -3.91
N GLN A 87 -0.38 -17.69 -4.57
CA GLN A 87 -0.12 -17.85 -6.00
C GLN A 87 0.64 -19.15 -6.30
N HIS A 88 1.60 -19.54 -5.45
CA HIS A 88 2.34 -20.79 -5.62
C HIS A 88 1.46 -22.01 -5.38
N THR A 89 0.53 -21.95 -4.41
CA THR A 89 -0.42 -23.04 -4.16
C THR A 89 -1.36 -23.24 -5.36
N ILE A 90 -1.93 -22.17 -5.89
CA ILE A 90 -2.79 -22.20 -7.09
C ILE A 90 -2.01 -22.76 -8.30
N TRP A 91 -0.76 -22.31 -8.52
CA TRP A 91 0.08 -22.82 -9.60
C TRP A 91 0.41 -24.30 -9.44
N LYS A 92 0.73 -24.73 -8.21
CA LYS A 92 1.00 -26.14 -7.90
C LYS A 92 -0.20 -27.02 -8.19
N GLU A 93 -1.40 -26.57 -7.83
CA GLU A 93 -2.65 -27.28 -8.12
C GLU A 93 -2.94 -27.31 -9.62
N ASN A 94 -2.80 -26.16 -10.31
CA ASN A 94 -2.99 -26.07 -11.75
C ASN A 94 -1.98 -26.93 -12.53
N TRP A 95 -0.71 -26.92 -12.13
CA TRP A 95 0.31 -27.76 -12.73
C TRP A 95 -0.02 -29.24 -12.55
N ARG A 96 -0.34 -29.66 -11.32
CA ARG A 96 -0.71 -31.03 -11.00
C ARG A 96 -1.93 -31.48 -11.79
N TYR A 97 -2.90 -30.60 -11.94
CA TYR A 97 -4.08 -30.84 -12.75
C TYR A 97 -3.70 -30.98 -14.25
N ALA A 98 -2.91 -30.08 -14.77
CA ALA A 98 -2.43 -30.12 -16.16
C ALA A 98 -1.61 -31.38 -16.45
N GLU A 99 -0.75 -31.81 -15.51
CA GLU A 99 0.05 -33.03 -15.62
C GLU A 99 -0.85 -34.29 -15.68
N ILE A 100 -1.83 -34.39 -14.77
CA ILE A 100 -2.81 -35.49 -14.76
C ILE A 100 -3.62 -35.51 -16.07
N MET A 101 -4.08 -34.35 -16.53
CA MET A 101 -4.87 -34.23 -17.75
C MET A 101 -4.07 -34.54 -19.03
N SER A 102 -2.75 -34.47 -18.95
CA SER A 102 -1.84 -34.80 -20.07
C SER A 102 -1.39 -36.29 -20.08
N GLU A 103 -1.73 -37.06 -19.04
CA GLU A 103 -1.40 -38.47 -18.96
C GLU A 103 -2.13 -39.31 -20.06
N PRO A 104 -1.42 -40.05 -20.92
CA PRO A 104 -2.03 -40.82 -21.99
C PRO A 104 -3.14 -41.77 -21.54
N LYS A 105 -2.95 -42.43 -20.39
CA LYS A 105 -3.93 -43.34 -19.78
C LYS A 105 -5.22 -42.63 -19.33
N TYR A 106 -5.11 -41.38 -18.87
CA TYR A 106 -6.26 -40.59 -18.47
C TYR A 106 -7.07 -40.12 -19.69
N LEU A 107 -6.38 -39.66 -20.72
CA LEU A 107 -7.00 -39.25 -21.98
C LEU A 107 -7.69 -40.44 -22.70
N GLU A 108 -7.08 -41.63 -22.66
CA GLU A 108 -7.67 -42.84 -23.23
C GLU A 108 -8.96 -43.20 -22.45
N ARG A 109 -8.97 -43.11 -21.15
CA ARG A 109 -10.20 -43.35 -20.32
C ARG A 109 -11.33 -42.37 -20.69
N LEU A 110 -11.02 -41.09 -20.87
CA LEU A 110 -11.99 -40.08 -21.26
C LEU A 110 -12.54 -40.35 -22.66
N ARG A 111 -11.70 -40.73 -23.64
CA ARG A 111 -12.15 -41.14 -24.98
C ARG A 111 -13.09 -42.36 -24.92
N ASN A 112 -12.72 -43.36 -24.14
CA ASN A 112 -13.52 -44.57 -23.95
C ASN A 112 -14.82 -44.38 -23.20
N SER A 113 -14.92 -43.28 -22.42
CA SER A 113 -16.18 -42.91 -21.72
C SER A 113 -17.14 -42.08 -22.58
N GLY A 114 -16.80 -41.84 -23.86
CA GLY A 114 -17.65 -41.08 -24.77
C GLY A 114 -17.53 -39.57 -24.65
N TYR A 115 -16.42 -39.08 -24.08
CA TYR A 115 -16.14 -37.66 -24.05
C TYR A 115 -15.84 -37.14 -25.46
N ASP A 116 -16.32 -35.93 -25.77
CA ASP A 116 -16.15 -35.32 -27.10
C ASP A 116 -14.65 -35.15 -27.43
N SER A 117 -14.18 -35.83 -28.48
CA SER A 117 -12.77 -35.86 -28.87
C SER A 117 -12.24 -34.47 -29.26
N THR A 118 -13.08 -33.61 -29.86
CA THR A 118 -12.68 -32.25 -30.24
C THR A 118 -12.41 -31.38 -29.01
N LYS A 119 -13.30 -31.46 -28.01
CA LYS A 119 -13.09 -30.77 -26.74
C LYS A 119 -11.89 -31.31 -25.96
N LEU A 120 -11.64 -32.61 -26.07
CA LEU A 120 -10.48 -33.23 -25.45
C LEU A 120 -9.17 -32.73 -26.06
N ASP A 121 -9.13 -32.61 -27.38
CA ASP A 121 -7.94 -32.13 -28.10
C ASP A 121 -7.69 -30.63 -27.83
N GLU A 122 -8.75 -29.81 -27.73
CA GLU A 122 -8.67 -28.40 -27.28
C GLU A 122 -8.15 -28.29 -25.83
N MET A 123 -8.65 -29.15 -24.93
CA MET A 123 -8.16 -29.19 -23.55
C MET A 123 -6.68 -29.59 -23.51
N CYS A 124 -6.26 -30.60 -24.26
CA CYS A 124 -4.86 -31.02 -24.34
C CYS A 124 -3.96 -29.90 -24.88
N ALA A 125 -4.40 -29.18 -25.90
CA ALA A 125 -3.64 -28.07 -26.46
C ALA A 125 -3.48 -26.92 -25.43
N ASN A 126 -4.53 -26.58 -24.70
CA ASN A 126 -4.50 -25.58 -23.66
C ASN A 126 -3.59 -25.99 -22.49
N HIS A 127 -3.65 -27.26 -22.07
CA HIS A 127 -2.78 -27.77 -20.99
C HIS A 127 -1.32 -27.85 -21.41
N SER A 128 -1.05 -28.26 -22.65
CA SER A 128 0.30 -28.23 -23.22
C SER A 128 0.89 -26.82 -23.28
N SER A 129 0.06 -25.83 -23.60
CA SER A 129 0.47 -24.41 -23.58
C SER A 129 0.87 -23.98 -22.17
N VAL A 130 0.11 -24.33 -21.14
CA VAL A 130 0.44 -24.03 -19.73
C VAL A 130 1.73 -24.73 -19.30
N LEU A 131 1.89 -26.01 -19.64
CA LEU A 131 3.08 -26.80 -19.27
C LEU A 131 4.36 -26.31 -19.94
N ASN A 132 4.26 -25.70 -21.11
CA ASN A 132 5.39 -25.17 -21.88
C ASN A 132 5.62 -23.66 -21.68
N ASP A 133 4.79 -22.99 -20.88
CA ASP A 133 4.98 -21.58 -20.57
C ASP A 133 6.28 -21.39 -19.76
N PRO A 134 7.19 -20.48 -20.16
CA PRO A 134 8.48 -20.28 -19.49
C PRO A 134 8.36 -19.91 -18.02
N GLU A 135 7.35 -19.16 -17.64
CA GLU A 135 7.12 -18.78 -16.24
C GLU A 135 6.61 -19.97 -15.42
N THR A 136 5.72 -20.76 -16.00
CA THR A 136 5.23 -22.01 -15.41
C THR A 136 6.37 -23.01 -15.18
N ILE A 137 7.26 -23.18 -16.14
CA ILE A 137 8.46 -24.04 -16.02
C ILE A 137 9.37 -23.53 -14.89
N ARG A 138 9.61 -22.23 -14.83
CA ARG A 138 10.43 -21.60 -13.77
C ARG A 138 9.83 -21.79 -12.37
N ILE A 139 8.52 -21.69 -12.25
CA ILE A 139 7.81 -21.93 -10.96
C ILE A 139 7.91 -23.41 -10.59
N LYS A 140 7.69 -24.32 -11.53
CA LYS A 140 7.86 -25.77 -11.31
C LYS A 140 9.25 -26.10 -10.82
N ASP A 141 10.28 -25.60 -11.49
CA ASP A 141 11.68 -25.78 -11.12
C ASP A 141 11.97 -25.34 -9.68
N LYS A 142 11.38 -24.23 -9.26
CA LYS A 142 11.47 -23.75 -7.89
C LYS A 142 10.79 -24.68 -6.90
N LEU A 143 9.60 -25.18 -7.22
CA LEU A 143 8.84 -26.12 -6.39
C LEU A 143 9.55 -27.47 -6.28
N ASP A 144 10.10 -28.00 -7.38
CA ASP A 144 10.85 -29.26 -7.43
C ASP A 144 12.16 -29.19 -6.61
N ARG A 145 12.75 -28.01 -6.47
CA ARG A 145 13.90 -27.74 -5.59
C ARG A 145 13.52 -27.55 -4.12
N GLY A 146 12.25 -27.75 -3.75
CA GLY A 146 11.76 -27.62 -2.38
C GLY A 146 11.44 -26.19 -1.96
N PHE A 147 11.29 -25.24 -2.94
CA PHE A 147 10.84 -23.89 -2.63
C PHE A 147 9.41 -23.92 -2.12
N GLN A 148 9.22 -23.48 -0.86
CA GLN A 148 7.93 -23.44 -0.20
C GLN A 148 7.52 -22.00 0.16
N GLY A 149 7.97 -21.00 -0.57
CA GLY A 149 7.68 -19.59 -0.30
C GLY A 149 8.69 -18.65 -0.96
N TYR A 150 8.63 -17.38 -0.63
CA TYR A 150 9.58 -16.39 -1.11
C TYR A 150 10.84 -16.39 -0.24
N ASP A 151 12.00 -16.44 -0.89
CA ASP A 151 13.27 -16.14 -0.26
C ASP A 151 13.37 -14.66 0.14
N ALA A 152 14.47 -14.28 0.78
CA ALA A 152 14.69 -12.93 1.25
C ALA A 152 14.57 -11.90 0.12
N ASP A 153 15.19 -12.14 -1.03
CA ASP A 153 15.13 -11.26 -2.20
C ASP A 153 13.73 -11.21 -2.81
N GLY A 154 13.05 -12.36 -2.89
CA GLY A 154 11.66 -12.46 -3.35
C GLY A 154 10.67 -11.69 -2.47
N CYS A 155 10.99 -11.44 -1.22
CA CYS A 155 10.20 -10.59 -0.32
C CYS A 155 10.50 -9.10 -0.45
N SER A 156 11.46 -8.67 -1.25
CA SER A 156 11.72 -7.25 -1.53
C SER A 156 10.58 -6.57 -2.29
N ALA A 157 10.72 -5.28 -2.62
CA ALA A 157 9.74 -4.58 -3.43
C ALA A 157 9.55 -5.27 -4.80
N PRO A 158 8.32 -5.27 -5.35
CA PRO A 158 8.11 -5.84 -6.68
C PRO A 158 8.86 -5.02 -7.74
N PRO A 159 9.20 -5.63 -8.89
CA PRO A 159 9.60 -4.87 -10.07
C PRO A 159 8.55 -3.80 -10.43
N SER A 160 8.99 -2.69 -11.04
CA SER A 160 8.09 -1.57 -11.36
C SER A 160 6.92 -1.98 -12.25
N GLU A 161 7.14 -2.91 -13.16
CA GLU A 161 6.12 -3.43 -14.09
C GLU A 161 4.99 -4.19 -13.37
N LEU A 162 5.28 -4.72 -12.18
CA LEU A 162 4.34 -5.47 -11.36
C LEU A 162 3.82 -4.65 -10.16
N ALA A 163 4.29 -3.42 -10.00
CA ALA A 163 3.89 -2.56 -8.89
C ALA A 163 2.47 -2.02 -9.10
N SER A 164 1.52 -2.56 -8.35
CA SER A 164 0.15 -2.03 -8.31
C SER A 164 0.06 -0.75 -7.49
N ALA A 165 -0.96 0.07 -7.79
CA ALA A 165 -1.23 1.27 -7.00
C ALA A 165 -1.55 0.92 -5.55
N GLY A 166 -0.88 1.60 -4.61
CA GLY A 166 -1.06 1.47 -3.18
C GLY A 166 -1.33 2.81 -2.50
N ARG A 167 -1.36 2.80 -1.17
CA ARG A 167 -1.59 4.01 -0.36
C ARG A 167 -0.59 5.12 -0.69
N CYS A 168 0.67 4.79 -0.89
CA CYS A 168 1.75 5.75 -1.10
C CYS A 168 2.27 5.82 -2.53
N ASN A 169 1.95 4.86 -3.40
CA ASN A 169 2.48 4.79 -4.75
C ASN A 169 1.40 4.71 -5.81
N SER A 170 1.66 5.33 -6.95
CA SER A 170 0.90 5.09 -8.18
C SER A 170 1.30 3.75 -8.80
N GLU A 171 0.47 3.23 -9.71
CA GLU A 171 0.80 2.08 -10.53
C GLU A 171 2.12 2.30 -11.28
N GLY A 172 2.98 1.29 -11.33
CA GLY A 172 4.31 1.37 -11.93
C GLY A 172 5.40 1.99 -11.05
N VAL A 173 5.08 2.47 -9.85
CA VAL A 173 6.05 2.99 -8.88
C VAL A 173 6.25 1.98 -7.77
N ALA A 174 7.45 1.42 -7.68
CA ALA A 174 7.79 0.40 -6.71
C ALA A 174 8.45 0.99 -5.47
N TYR A 175 7.70 1.13 -4.38
CA TYR A 175 8.24 1.43 -3.05
C TYR A 175 8.33 0.16 -2.21
N LEU A 176 9.26 0.14 -1.25
CA LEU A 176 9.35 -0.93 -0.27
C LEU A 176 8.43 -0.62 0.91
N TYR A 177 7.38 -1.42 1.07
CA TYR A 177 6.51 -1.39 2.23
C TYR A 177 7.02 -2.41 3.25
N ALA A 178 7.19 -1.99 4.48
CA ALA A 178 7.58 -2.83 5.61
C ALA A 178 6.85 -2.39 6.88
N ALA A 179 6.94 -3.17 7.93
CA ALA A 179 6.38 -2.85 9.24
C ALA A 179 7.45 -2.98 10.33
N GLN A 180 7.21 -2.34 11.46
CA GLN A 180 8.09 -2.43 12.63
C GLN A 180 8.09 -3.84 13.24
N GLU A 181 6.97 -4.57 13.11
CA GLU A 181 6.78 -5.87 13.71
C GLU A 181 6.18 -6.88 12.74
N GLU A 182 6.49 -8.16 12.93
CA GLU A 182 6.02 -9.24 12.06
C GLU A 182 4.50 -9.31 11.98
N HIS A 183 3.80 -9.21 13.11
CA HIS A 183 2.34 -9.32 13.14
C HIS A 183 1.68 -8.16 12.38
N THR A 184 2.26 -6.95 12.42
CA THR A 184 1.81 -5.81 11.62
C THR A 184 2.02 -6.08 10.13
N ALA A 185 3.20 -6.58 9.73
CA ALA A 185 3.47 -6.96 8.35
C ALA A 185 2.49 -8.02 7.82
N VAL A 186 2.16 -9.02 8.65
CA VAL A 186 1.19 -10.07 8.31
C VAL A 186 -0.22 -9.49 8.19
N ALA A 187 -0.65 -8.63 9.12
CA ALA A 187 -1.98 -8.02 9.07
C ALA A 187 -2.19 -7.17 7.80
N GLU A 188 -1.17 -6.46 7.33
CA GLU A 188 -1.26 -5.58 6.14
C GLU A 188 -1.54 -6.36 4.84
N ILE A 189 -1.14 -7.62 4.73
CA ILE A 189 -1.47 -8.45 3.57
C ILE A 189 -2.84 -9.13 3.66
N ARG A 190 -3.56 -8.98 4.79
CA ARG A 190 -4.92 -9.50 5.04
C ARG A 190 -5.08 -10.98 4.65
N PRO A 191 -4.29 -11.87 5.20
CA PRO A 191 -4.31 -13.27 4.80
C PRO A 191 -5.53 -13.99 5.35
N TYR A 192 -5.88 -15.12 4.74
CA TYR A 192 -6.92 -16.02 5.23
C TYR A 192 -6.33 -17.14 6.09
N VAL A 193 -7.15 -17.70 6.98
CA VAL A 193 -6.78 -18.91 7.73
C VAL A 193 -6.51 -20.04 6.74
N GLY A 194 -5.35 -20.69 6.89
CA GLY A 194 -4.87 -21.70 5.95
C GLY A 194 -3.83 -21.18 4.94
N ASP A 195 -3.64 -19.86 4.85
CA ASP A 195 -2.63 -19.31 3.96
C ASP A 195 -1.21 -19.63 4.44
N THR A 196 -0.32 -19.83 3.46
CA THR A 196 1.12 -19.85 3.67
C THR A 196 1.68 -18.45 3.40
N ILE A 197 2.49 -17.95 4.31
CA ILE A 197 3.00 -16.59 4.31
C ILE A 197 4.53 -16.63 4.42
N SER A 198 5.22 -15.92 3.55
CA SER A 198 6.65 -15.65 3.70
C SER A 198 6.85 -14.32 4.43
N ILE A 199 7.65 -14.33 5.49
CA ILE A 199 8.01 -13.13 6.26
C ILE A 199 9.51 -12.93 6.14
N ALA A 200 9.92 -11.80 5.57
CA ALA A 200 11.32 -11.40 5.50
C ALA A 200 11.66 -10.37 6.57
N THR A 201 12.88 -10.49 7.08
CA THR A 201 13.55 -9.45 7.87
C THR A 201 14.39 -8.59 6.93
N LEU A 202 14.21 -7.28 7.03
CA LEU A 202 14.86 -6.27 6.19
C LEU A 202 15.65 -5.33 7.08
N HIS A 203 16.86 -4.92 6.64
CA HIS A 203 17.68 -3.93 7.32
C HIS A 203 17.95 -2.73 6.41
N PRO A 204 17.77 -1.47 6.88
CA PRO A 204 18.30 -0.29 6.21
C PRO A 204 19.83 -0.36 6.14
N LYS A 205 20.41 -0.13 4.95
CA LYS A 205 21.87 -0.14 4.73
C LYS A 205 22.59 1.10 5.29
N ARG A 206 21.82 2.13 5.59
CA ARG A 206 22.27 3.42 6.14
C ARG A 206 21.15 4.06 6.95
N ASP A 207 21.46 5.11 7.69
CA ASP A 207 20.42 5.94 8.31
C ASP A 207 19.55 6.58 7.24
N LEU A 208 18.22 6.46 7.39
CA LEU A 208 17.23 6.99 6.45
C LEU A 208 16.41 8.11 7.10
N ARG A 209 16.28 9.23 6.39
CA ARG A 209 15.45 10.36 6.82
C ARG A 209 14.00 10.11 6.37
N LEU A 210 13.11 9.90 7.29
CA LEU A 210 11.68 9.66 7.04
C LEU A 210 10.85 10.82 7.61
N VAL A 211 9.66 11.03 7.06
CA VAL A 211 8.62 11.85 7.69
C VAL A 211 7.73 10.96 8.55
N ASN A 212 7.62 11.29 9.84
CA ASN A 212 6.76 10.55 10.76
C ASN A 212 5.32 11.04 10.67
N LEU A 213 4.43 10.25 10.08
CA LEU A 213 2.99 10.51 9.98
C LEU A 213 2.19 9.68 11.00
N ASP A 214 2.78 9.38 12.16
CA ASP A 214 2.07 8.69 13.22
C ASP A 214 0.91 9.54 13.75
N TYR A 215 -0.29 8.93 13.83
CA TYR A 215 -1.54 9.60 14.16
C TYR A 215 -1.88 9.44 15.64
N ASP A 216 -2.04 10.56 16.34
CA ASP A 216 -2.57 10.57 17.69
C ASP A 216 -4.00 11.15 17.69
N PRO A 217 -5.05 10.30 17.87
CA PRO A 217 -6.43 10.76 17.87
C PRO A 217 -6.79 11.61 19.11
N SER A 218 -5.96 11.60 20.16
CA SER A 218 -6.18 12.35 21.39
C SER A 218 -5.60 13.77 21.38
N ALA A 219 -4.77 14.09 20.35
CA ALA A 219 -4.08 15.36 20.26
C ALA A 219 -5.07 16.53 20.04
N THR A 220 -4.98 17.55 20.88
CA THR A 220 -5.70 18.82 20.67
C THR A 220 -4.86 19.72 19.77
N ILE A 221 -5.32 19.95 18.56
CA ILE A 221 -4.53 20.57 17.50
C ILE A 221 -5.24 21.82 16.97
N SER A 222 -4.46 22.87 16.71
CA SER A 222 -4.95 24.13 16.15
C SER A 222 -3.93 24.74 15.19
N GLY A 223 -4.40 25.64 14.35
CA GLY A 223 -3.55 26.37 13.43
C GLY A 223 -2.90 25.49 12.36
N ALA A 224 -1.63 25.74 12.05
CA ALA A 224 -0.91 25.00 11.00
C ALA A 224 -0.75 23.49 11.30
N GLU A 225 -0.74 23.10 12.57
CA GLU A 225 -0.65 21.69 12.99
C GLU A 225 -1.90 20.91 12.62
N PHE A 226 -3.05 21.57 12.48
CA PHE A 226 -4.28 20.94 12.01
C PHE A 226 -4.11 20.24 10.67
N PHE A 227 -3.43 20.87 9.71
CA PHE A 227 -3.24 20.27 8.38
C PHE A 227 -2.34 19.04 8.42
N TYR A 228 -1.35 19.06 9.29
CA TYR A 228 -0.51 17.89 9.49
C TYR A 228 -1.28 16.73 10.11
N HIS A 229 -2.10 17.00 11.10
CA HIS A 229 -2.98 16.01 11.72
C HIS A 229 -3.99 15.42 10.71
N GLU A 230 -4.56 16.23 9.83
CA GLU A 230 -5.42 15.74 8.75
C GLU A 230 -4.69 14.79 7.80
N ILE A 231 -3.42 15.08 7.52
CA ILE A 231 -2.57 14.17 6.72
C ILE A 231 -2.38 12.86 7.46
N GLN A 232 -2.02 12.90 8.74
CA GLN A 232 -1.85 11.70 9.57
C GLN A 232 -3.15 10.86 9.58
N GLU A 233 -4.31 11.50 9.73
CA GLU A 233 -5.61 10.83 9.69
C GLU A 233 -5.86 10.15 8.33
N GLU A 234 -5.55 10.81 7.20
CA GLU A 234 -5.69 10.21 5.87
C GLU A 234 -4.82 8.94 5.69
N PHE A 235 -3.62 8.91 6.30
CA PHE A 235 -2.76 7.73 6.28
C PHE A 235 -3.23 6.63 7.25
N ALA A 236 -3.86 6.98 8.37
CA ALA A 236 -4.37 6.02 9.35
C ALA A 236 -5.71 5.37 8.95
N ARG A 237 -6.45 5.95 7.99
CA ARG A 237 -7.76 5.44 7.57
C ARG A 237 -7.68 4.04 6.96
N VAL A 238 -8.65 3.20 7.32
CA VAL A 238 -8.88 1.92 6.65
C VAL A 238 -9.47 2.18 5.26
N ASN A 239 -8.73 1.85 4.21
CA ASN A 239 -9.22 1.94 2.84
C ASN A 239 -9.96 0.66 2.43
N LYS A 240 -11.13 0.85 1.81
CA LYS A 240 -11.98 -0.23 1.30
C LYS A 240 -11.61 -0.69 -0.13
N GLY A 241 -10.43 -0.26 -0.63
CA GLY A 241 -9.89 -0.71 -1.92
C GLY A 241 -10.32 0.11 -3.14
N GLN A 242 -10.95 1.27 -2.97
CA GLN A 242 -11.22 2.18 -4.09
C GLN A 242 -9.94 2.96 -4.44
N LYS A 243 -9.51 2.91 -5.71
CA LYS A 243 -8.31 3.63 -6.19
C LYS A 243 -8.37 5.15 -5.96
N SER A 244 -9.58 5.72 -5.92
CA SER A 244 -9.81 7.15 -5.63
C SER A 244 -9.43 7.56 -4.20
N ASP A 245 -9.42 6.61 -3.25
CA ASP A 245 -9.16 6.88 -1.85
C ASP A 245 -7.67 7.16 -1.58
N TYR A 246 -6.78 6.80 -2.51
CA TYR A 246 -5.35 6.98 -2.38
C TYR A 246 -4.80 8.31 -2.94
N LEU A 247 -5.64 9.13 -3.59
CA LEU A 247 -5.16 10.31 -4.29
C LEU A 247 -4.40 11.28 -3.37
N ILE A 248 -4.93 11.52 -2.18
CA ILE A 248 -4.35 12.48 -1.21
C ILE A 248 -3.05 11.91 -0.66
N THR A 249 -3.06 10.67 -0.18
CA THR A 249 -1.89 10.04 0.41
C THR A 249 -0.76 9.86 -0.61
N GLN A 250 -1.06 9.49 -1.86
CA GLN A 250 -0.09 9.43 -2.94
C GLN A 250 0.51 10.82 -3.27
N TYR A 251 -0.32 11.87 -3.29
CA TYR A 251 0.16 13.23 -3.52
C TYR A 251 1.09 13.70 -2.40
N ILE A 252 0.69 13.51 -1.14
CA ILE A 252 1.54 13.84 0.02
C ILE A 252 2.84 13.04 -0.01
N THR A 253 2.78 11.74 -0.34
CA THR A 253 3.99 10.91 -0.51
C THR A 253 4.93 11.49 -1.56
N SER A 254 4.40 11.93 -2.70
CA SER A 254 5.19 12.59 -3.75
C SER A 254 5.82 13.90 -3.25
N LEU A 255 5.12 14.68 -2.43
CA LEU A 255 5.70 15.90 -1.81
C LEU A 255 6.85 15.55 -0.85
N VAL A 256 6.72 14.50 -0.06
CA VAL A 256 7.78 14.01 0.85
C VAL A 256 9.01 13.60 0.05
N GLU A 257 8.83 12.78 -1.00
CA GLU A 257 9.91 12.32 -1.87
C GLU A 257 10.64 13.49 -2.56
N HIS A 258 9.89 14.43 -3.16
CA HIS A 258 10.45 15.63 -3.81
C HIS A 258 11.10 16.60 -2.82
N SER A 259 10.81 16.48 -1.53
CA SER A 259 11.50 17.25 -0.48
C SER A 259 12.79 16.60 0.01
N GLY A 260 13.21 15.46 -0.60
CA GLY A 260 14.50 14.81 -0.36
C GLY A 260 14.52 13.84 0.81
N TYR A 261 13.37 13.41 1.31
CA TYR A 261 13.29 12.34 2.31
C TYR A 261 13.44 10.97 1.64
N SER A 262 13.88 9.99 2.43
CA SER A 262 14.06 8.61 1.97
C SER A 262 12.78 7.78 2.05
N GLY A 263 11.77 8.28 2.74
CA GLY A 263 10.51 7.58 2.97
C GLY A 263 9.63 8.27 4.00
N LEU A 264 8.65 7.55 4.48
CA LEU A 264 7.74 7.97 5.55
C LEU A 264 7.33 6.78 6.42
N CYS A 265 6.86 7.04 7.63
CA CYS A 265 6.23 6.05 8.49
C CYS A 265 4.88 6.56 8.98
N PHE A 266 3.95 5.64 9.22
CA PHE A 266 2.60 5.94 9.67
C PHE A 266 1.98 4.78 10.45
N ARG A 267 0.99 5.08 11.28
CA ARG A 267 0.28 4.08 12.08
C ARG A 267 -0.48 3.08 11.19
N SER A 268 -0.39 1.81 11.55
CA SER A 268 -1.22 0.78 10.91
C SER A 268 -2.70 1.04 11.19
N SER A 269 -3.53 0.86 10.17
CA SER A 269 -4.99 0.89 10.31
C SER A 269 -5.58 -0.46 10.74
N LEU A 270 -4.75 -1.49 10.87
CA LEU A 270 -5.16 -2.88 11.12
C LEU A 270 -4.65 -3.43 12.46
N VAL A 271 -3.60 -2.82 12.99
CA VAL A 271 -2.94 -3.24 14.23
C VAL A 271 -2.79 -2.04 15.14
N GLU A 272 -3.29 -2.16 16.37
CA GLU A 272 -3.10 -1.15 17.40
C GLU A 272 -1.61 -1.00 17.70
N ASP A 273 -1.13 0.24 17.76
CA ASP A 273 0.28 0.60 17.94
C ASP A 273 1.26 0.08 16.87
N GLY A 274 0.76 -0.56 15.80
CA GLY A 274 1.58 -1.01 14.69
C GLY A 274 2.07 0.17 13.83
N THR A 275 3.34 0.14 13.41
CA THR A 275 3.94 1.16 12.54
C THR A 275 4.31 0.57 11.18
N ASN A 276 3.87 1.23 10.11
CA ASN A 276 4.23 0.94 8.74
C ASN A 276 5.32 1.90 8.25
N TYR A 277 6.24 1.38 7.45
CA TYR A 277 7.30 2.12 6.78
C TYR A 277 7.16 2.01 5.28
N VAL A 278 7.39 3.11 4.59
CA VAL A 278 7.48 3.15 3.12
C VAL A 278 8.82 3.77 2.75
N ILE A 279 9.68 2.99 2.13
CA ILE A 279 11.00 3.41 1.67
C ILE A 279 10.95 3.60 0.16
N PHE A 280 11.27 4.81 -0.31
CA PHE A 280 11.11 5.19 -1.73
C PHE A 280 12.10 4.48 -2.65
N ARG A 281 13.29 4.18 -2.14
CA ARG A 281 14.32 3.43 -2.88
C ARG A 281 14.48 2.06 -2.24
N PRO A 282 13.90 0.99 -2.81
CA PRO A 282 13.98 -0.35 -2.23
C PRO A 282 15.41 -0.81 -1.94
N ASN A 283 16.37 -0.40 -2.75
CA ASN A 283 17.79 -0.75 -2.61
C ASN A 283 18.47 -0.11 -1.38
N ASP A 284 17.81 0.84 -0.70
CA ASP A 284 18.29 1.40 0.57
C ASP A 284 18.13 0.40 1.74
N CYS A 285 17.39 -0.69 1.53
CA CYS A 285 17.28 -1.82 2.45
C CYS A 285 17.82 -3.09 1.81
N GLU A 286 18.20 -4.05 2.65
CA GLU A 286 18.54 -5.41 2.24
C GLU A 286 17.68 -6.40 3.01
N ALA A 287 17.32 -7.49 2.35
CA ALA A 287 16.65 -8.60 2.97
C ALA A 287 17.69 -9.58 3.52
N VAL A 288 17.72 -9.75 4.84
CA VAL A 288 18.75 -10.56 5.52
C VAL A 288 18.30 -11.98 5.76
N SER A 289 17.02 -12.22 5.89
CA SER A 289 16.44 -13.56 6.07
C SER A 289 14.99 -13.60 5.65
N SER A 290 14.48 -14.81 5.45
CA SER A 290 13.05 -15.05 5.32
C SER A 290 12.65 -16.36 6.02
N LYS A 291 11.42 -16.43 6.48
CA LYS A 291 10.80 -17.63 7.04
C LYS A 291 9.41 -17.83 6.48
N ILE A 292 8.97 -19.08 6.45
CA ILE A 292 7.65 -19.47 5.99
C ILE A 292 6.77 -19.79 7.20
N CYS A 293 5.59 -19.23 7.23
CA CYS A 293 4.62 -19.41 8.28
C CYS A 293 3.29 -19.90 7.71
N TYR A 294 2.60 -20.74 8.45
CA TYR A 294 1.23 -21.16 8.18
C TYR A 294 0.28 -20.43 9.12
N LEU A 295 -0.72 -19.74 8.56
CA LEU A 295 -1.69 -18.99 9.36
C LEU A 295 -2.76 -19.90 9.94
N LYS A 296 -2.72 -20.11 11.25
CA LYS A 296 -3.68 -20.98 11.97
C LYS A 296 -4.98 -20.30 12.39
N GLY A 297 -4.97 -18.97 12.53
CA GLY A 297 -6.14 -18.24 12.98
C GLY A 297 -5.98 -16.74 12.87
N VAL A 298 -7.10 -16.01 12.84
CA VAL A 298 -7.20 -14.56 12.84
C VAL A 298 -8.10 -14.15 14.00
N GLN A 299 -7.71 -13.14 14.75
CA GLN A 299 -8.52 -12.57 15.82
C GLN A 299 -9.24 -11.33 15.32
N TYR A 300 -10.58 -11.29 15.47
CA TYR A 300 -11.40 -10.16 15.08
C TYR A 300 -11.83 -9.36 16.30
N GLN A 301 -11.76 -8.03 16.20
CA GLN A 301 -12.35 -7.07 17.13
C GLN A 301 -13.52 -6.38 16.45
N TYR A 302 -14.64 -6.20 17.16
CA TYR A 302 -15.81 -5.51 16.63
C TYR A 302 -16.53 -4.73 17.73
N PHE A 303 -17.16 -3.64 17.34
CA PHE A 303 -17.99 -2.83 18.22
C PHE A 303 -19.45 -2.92 17.80
N GLN A 304 -20.33 -3.08 18.77
CA GLN A 304 -21.76 -3.01 18.54
C GLN A 304 -22.24 -1.57 18.67
N PHE A 305 -22.82 -1.03 17.61
CA PHE A 305 -23.53 0.22 17.72
C PHE A 305 -24.81 0.01 18.52
N LYS A 306 -25.01 0.74 19.60
CA LYS A 306 -26.30 0.76 20.30
C LYS A 306 -27.29 1.47 19.38
N SER A 307 -28.37 0.77 19.00
CA SER A 307 -29.53 1.30 18.26
C SER A 307 -30.29 2.32 19.09
#